data_35b633ed3e2cb0dcc625e51976a5af87
#
_entry.id   35b633ed3e2cb0dcc625e51976a5af87
#
_cell.length_a   1.000
_cell.length_b   1.000
_cell.length_c   1.000
_cell.angle_alpha   90.00
_cell.angle_beta   90.00
_cell.angle_gamma   90.00
#
_symmetry.space_group_name_H-M   'P 1'
#
loop_
_entity.id
_entity.type
_entity.pdbx_description
1 polymer ?
#
loop_
_entity_poly.entity_id
_entity_poly.type
_entity_poly.pdbx_seq_one_letter_code
_entity_poly.pdbx_strand_id
1 'polypeptide(L)'
;MTQTAKRSPFTMNVDLMHGPIFKSLVVFMLPIFVSNLVQQLYNTVDTMIVGNVLGDTALAAIGSCGSIYELLVGFGLGIGNGLAIVAARSYGAQDHDLLKKTVAGSLVIGLIASLCITLAGAVGLRPLLVLLDTPAEILEDAYRYIIVINYGVLVMFAYNLCAGLLRAIGNSFMPLVFLLLSSGLNILLDLLFIARMGMGVQGAAVATVISQGVSVLLCIAYVFAKVKLLLPEKKHFRVGRHLYWELFSQSICMGLMSSIVSAGSVVLQYGINGLGTLVIAGHTAARKMFMFTDMPLLSMASAGSTFVSQNCGAGQPDRVRKGMKEIYLYSVVMTVAAVLLMRVAAPWMVAFVSGSSEPIVLENGARYLLWNAPFYAVLGILLSTRYALQSLGNKVLPLFSSVIELVGKVVFVVLFIPKFGYDAVILCEPIIWCVMAAYLVAVYRHDPFVFPKQEKR
;
A
#
# COMPACT_ATOMS: atom_id res chain seq x y z
N MET A 1 -30.65 -12.62 -28.51
CA MET A 1 -29.54 -12.26 -29.43
C MET A 1 -28.52 -11.45 -28.65
N THR A 2 -27.51 -12.10 -28.16
CA THR A 2 -26.40 -11.51 -27.37
C THR A 2 -25.45 -10.83 -28.35
N GLN A 3 -25.45 -9.49 -28.38
CA GLN A 3 -24.41 -8.72 -29.06
C GLN A 3 -23.11 -8.91 -28.33
N THR A 4 -22.22 -9.74 -28.88
CA THR A 4 -20.79 -9.75 -28.57
C THR A 4 -20.19 -8.46 -29.10
N ALA A 5 -20.21 -7.40 -28.29
CA ALA A 5 -19.46 -6.18 -28.55
C ALA A 5 -17.99 -6.57 -28.73
N LYS A 6 -17.41 -6.32 -29.92
CA LYS A 6 -15.98 -6.45 -30.20
C LYS A 6 -15.22 -5.67 -29.12
N ARG A 7 -14.59 -6.38 -28.18
CA ARG A 7 -13.71 -5.78 -27.17
C ARG A 7 -12.51 -5.18 -27.89
N SER A 8 -12.35 -3.87 -27.79
CA SER A 8 -11.12 -3.19 -28.22
C SER A 8 -9.95 -3.79 -27.47
N PRO A 9 -8.79 -4.07 -28.12
CA PRO A 9 -7.63 -4.66 -27.46
C PRO A 9 -7.06 -3.81 -26.29
N PHE A 10 -7.48 -2.56 -26.16
CA PHE A 10 -7.06 -1.65 -25.09
C PHE A 10 -8.06 -1.52 -23.93
N THR A 11 -9.19 -2.23 -23.94
CA THR A 11 -10.13 -2.27 -22.80
C THR A 11 -9.96 -3.59 -22.07
N MET A 12 -8.88 -3.74 -21.31
CA MET A 12 -8.67 -4.90 -20.42
C MET A 12 -9.41 -4.72 -19.09
N ASN A 13 -10.71 -4.47 -19.15
CA ASN A 13 -11.54 -4.53 -17.96
C ASN A 13 -11.79 -5.99 -17.61
N VAL A 14 -11.36 -6.40 -16.44
CA VAL A 14 -11.61 -7.73 -15.90
C VAL A 14 -13.00 -7.73 -15.26
N ASP A 15 -13.85 -8.67 -15.66
CA ASP A 15 -15.14 -8.86 -15.01
C ASP A 15 -14.93 -9.67 -13.72
N LEU A 16 -15.10 -8.98 -12.57
CA LEU A 16 -14.99 -9.59 -11.25
C LEU A 16 -16.35 -10.07 -10.70
N MET A 17 -17.44 -9.69 -11.35
CA MET A 17 -18.81 -10.02 -10.92
C MET A 17 -19.34 -11.32 -11.53
N HIS A 18 -18.78 -11.76 -12.67
CA HIS A 18 -19.23 -12.95 -13.39
C HIS A 18 -18.05 -13.86 -13.76
N GLY A 19 -18.35 -15.10 -14.15
CA GLY A 19 -17.35 -16.06 -14.62
C GLY A 19 -16.48 -16.70 -13.52
N PRO A 20 -15.37 -17.34 -13.88
CA PRO A 20 -14.51 -18.09 -12.94
C PRO A 20 -13.73 -17.13 -12.04
N ILE A 21 -13.90 -17.29 -10.72
CA ILE A 21 -13.42 -16.36 -9.70
C ILE A 21 -11.89 -16.29 -9.71
N PHE A 22 -11.21 -17.43 -9.54
CA PHE A 22 -9.76 -17.49 -9.43
C PHE A 22 -9.05 -16.88 -10.65
N LYS A 23 -9.51 -17.23 -11.86
CA LYS A 23 -8.95 -16.68 -13.10
C LYS A 23 -9.08 -15.16 -13.14
N SER A 24 -10.27 -14.64 -12.82
CA SER A 24 -10.51 -13.19 -12.81
C SER A 24 -9.65 -12.48 -11.77
N LEU A 25 -9.51 -13.05 -10.56
CA LEU A 25 -8.65 -12.52 -9.51
C LEU A 25 -7.18 -12.48 -9.94
N VAL A 26 -6.64 -13.57 -10.49
CA VAL A 26 -5.23 -13.63 -10.93
C VAL A 26 -4.97 -12.65 -12.08
N VAL A 27 -5.85 -12.61 -13.09
CA VAL A 27 -5.69 -11.67 -14.23
C VAL A 27 -5.77 -10.22 -13.77
N PHE A 28 -6.62 -9.90 -12.78
CA PHE A 28 -6.74 -8.56 -12.23
C PHE A 28 -5.58 -8.21 -11.29
N MET A 29 -5.09 -9.19 -10.51
CA MET A 29 -3.96 -9.02 -9.57
C MET A 29 -2.63 -8.80 -10.30
N LEU A 30 -2.40 -9.46 -11.44
CA LEU A 30 -1.10 -9.46 -12.10
C LEU A 30 -0.59 -8.06 -12.47
N PRO A 31 -1.39 -7.15 -13.07
CA PRO A 31 -0.95 -5.76 -13.28
C PRO A 31 -0.68 -5.01 -11.97
N ILE A 32 -1.41 -5.29 -10.89
CA ILE A 32 -1.17 -4.69 -9.57
C ILE A 32 0.18 -5.15 -9.01
N PHE A 33 0.46 -6.44 -9.11
CA PHE A 33 1.75 -7.02 -8.70
C PHE A 33 2.92 -6.40 -9.48
N VAL A 34 2.81 -6.31 -10.80
CA VAL A 34 3.83 -5.68 -11.65
C VAL A 34 3.98 -4.19 -11.30
N SER A 35 2.88 -3.48 -11.00
CA SER A 35 2.94 -2.08 -10.55
C SER A 35 3.73 -1.92 -9.25
N ASN A 36 3.46 -2.78 -8.26
CA ASN A 36 4.19 -2.77 -6.99
C ASN A 36 5.68 -3.05 -7.19
N LEU A 37 6.00 -4.02 -8.06
CA LEU A 37 7.39 -4.35 -8.39
C LEU A 37 8.10 -3.19 -9.09
N VAL A 38 7.48 -2.58 -10.10
CA VAL A 38 8.02 -1.41 -10.81
C VAL A 38 8.22 -0.25 -9.84
N GLN A 39 7.27 -0.01 -8.95
CA GLN A 39 7.38 1.06 -7.94
C GLN A 39 8.57 0.83 -7.00
N GLN A 40 8.79 -0.40 -6.57
CA GLN A 40 9.94 -0.73 -5.72
C GLN A 40 11.27 -0.60 -6.46
N LEU A 41 11.30 -0.99 -7.73
CA LEU A 41 12.49 -0.85 -8.57
C LEU A 41 12.83 0.62 -8.81
N TYR A 42 11.86 1.46 -9.17
CA TYR A 42 12.16 2.87 -9.40
C TYR A 42 12.59 3.60 -8.13
N ASN A 43 11.99 3.30 -6.95
CA ASN A 43 12.45 3.84 -5.67
C ASN A 43 13.91 3.47 -5.37
N THR A 44 14.31 2.25 -5.76
CA THR A 44 15.69 1.79 -5.62
C THR A 44 16.63 2.56 -6.55
N VAL A 45 16.22 2.75 -7.81
CA VAL A 45 17.02 3.50 -8.82
C VAL A 45 17.16 4.96 -8.41
N ASP A 46 16.10 5.61 -7.95
CA ASP A 46 16.12 6.98 -7.44
C ASP A 46 17.14 7.12 -6.29
N THR A 47 17.06 6.22 -5.30
CA THR A 47 18.04 6.18 -4.19
C THR A 47 19.47 5.97 -4.68
N MET A 48 19.69 5.13 -5.69
CA MET A 48 21.01 4.90 -6.29
C MET A 48 21.53 6.14 -7.02
N ILE A 49 20.68 6.85 -7.75
CA ILE A 49 21.06 8.09 -8.45
C ILE A 49 21.50 9.15 -7.42
N VAL A 50 20.71 9.35 -6.37
CA VAL A 50 21.04 10.28 -5.29
C VAL A 50 22.37 9.91 -4.63
N GLY A 51 22.55 8.65 -4.22
CA GLY A 51 23.78 8.20 -3.55
C GLY A 51 25.02 8.33 -4.42
N ASN A 52 24.94 7.95 -5.71
CA ASN A 52 26.09 8.01 -6.61
C ASN A 52 26.46 9.43 -7.07
N VAL A 53 25.49 10.34 -7.17
CA VAL A 53 25.74 11.71 -7.68
C VAL A 53 25.98 12.71 -6.56
N LEU A 54 25.23 12.63 -5.46
CA LEU A 54 25.27 13.59 -4.35
C LEU A 54 26.05 13.06 -3.13
N GLY A 55 26.33 11.76 -3.08
CA GLY A 55 27.08 11.12 -2.00
C GLY A 55 26.27 10.78 -0.74
N ASP A 56 26.97 10.28 0.27
CA ASP A 56 26.37 9.67 1.46
C ASP A 56 25.59 10.65 2.32
N THR A 57 25.99 11.91 2.38
CA THR A 57 25.30 12.95 3.17
C THR A 57 23.90 13.22 2.65
N ALA A 58 23.75 13.33 1.32
CA ALA A 58 22.45 13.49 0.68
C ALA A 58 21.55 12.25 0.86
N LEU A 59 22.15 11.06 0.77
CA LEU A 59 21.44 9.81 1.02
C LEU A 59 20.96 9.72 2.47
N ALA A 60 21.78 10.15 3.44
CA ALA A 60 21.41 10.23 4.85
C ALA A 60 20.27 11.24 5.08
N ALA A 61 20.29 12.39 4.39
CA ALA A 61 19.23 13.39 4.47
C ALA A 61 17.87 12.83 4.00
N ILE A 62 17.83 12.14 2.85
CA ILE A 62 16.60 11.49 2.36
C ILE A 62 16.18 10.34 3.29
N GLY A 63 17.14 9.54 3.77
CA GLY A 63 16.89 8.45 4.69
C GLY A 63 16.25 8.90 6.01
N SER A 64 16.70 10.04 6.56
CA SER A 64 16.10 10.62 7.77
C SER A 64 14.65 11.05 7.60
N CYS A 65 14.23 11.37 6.36
CA CYS A 65 12.85 11.68 6.04
C CYS A 65 11.94 10.45 5.84
N GLY A 66 12.50 9.22 5.81
CA GLY A 66 11.78 8.01 5.44
C GLY A 66 10.50 7.79 6.24
N SER A 67 10.57 7.87 7.57
CA SER A 67 9.38 7.71 8.44
C SER A 67 8.33 8.80 8.23
N ILE A 68 8.77 10.04 7.99
CA ILE A 68 7.86 11.17 7.71
C ILE A 68 7.21 10.97 6.34
N TYR A 69 7.99 10.55 5.35
CA TYR A 69 7.49 10.23 4.01
C TYR A 69 6.45 9.12 4.05
N GLU A 70 6.73 8.02 4.75
CA GLU A 70 5.77 6.91 4.92
C GLU A 70 4.49 7.37 5.62
N LEU A 71 4.60 8.24 6.62
CA LEU A 71 3.42 8.78 7.31
C LEU A 71 2.57 9.64 6.38
N LEU A 72 3.17 10.59 5.66
CA LEU A 72 2.46 11.52 4.77
C LEU A 72 1.86 10.79 3.56
N VAL A 73 2.69 10.01 2.87
CA VAL A 73 2.29 9.32 1.64
C VAL A 73 1.41 8.11 1.97
N GLY A 74 1.74 7.35 3.01
CA GLY A 74 0.97 6.20 3.46
C GLY A 74 -0.44 6.59 3.94
N PHE A 75 -0.58 7.70 4.66
CA PHE A 75 -1.88 8.24 5.03
C PHE A 75 -2.70 8.64 3.80
N GLY A 76 -2.08 9.34 2.84
CA GLY A 76 -2.72 9.71 1.57
C GLY A 76 -3.13 8.50 0.72
N LEU A 77 -2.28 7.47 0.65
CA LEU A 77 -2.60 6.19 0.00
C LEU A 77 -3.80 5.50 0.67
N GLY A 78 -3.83 5.48 1.99
CA GLY A 78 -4.94 4.93 2.76
C GLY A 78 -6.26 5.64 2.42
N ILE A 79 -6.26 6.98 2.40
CA ILE A 79 -7.43 7.77 1.99
C ILE A 79 -7.88 7.39 0.58
N GLY A 80 -6.96 7.36 -0.40
CA GLY A 80 -7.26 7.02 -1.78
C GLY A 80 -7.86 5.61 -1.94
N ASN A 81 -7.31 4.62 -1.24
CA ASN A 81 -7.82 3.25 -1.23
C ASN A 81 -9.22 3.17 -0.60
N GLY A 82 -9.47 3.91 0.49
CA GLY A 82 -10.79 3.97 1.11
C GLY A 82 -11.87 4.50 0.16
N LEU A 83 -11.55 5.57 -0.56
CA LEU A 83 -12.45 6.14 -1.58
C LEU A 83 -12.69 5.17 -2.74
N ALA A 84 -11.65 4.46 -3.19
CA ALA A 84 -11.75 3.46 -4.26
C ALA A 84 -12.65 2.26 -3.88
N ILE A 85 -12.65 1.84 -2.61
CA ILE A 85 -13.55 0.79 -2.09
C ILE A 85 -15.01 1.18 -2.26
N VAL A 86 -15.38 2.42 -1.87
CA VAL A 86 -16.76 2.91 -2.01
C VAL A 86 -17.14 3.01 -3.48
N ALA A 87 -16.21 3.47 -4.34
CA ALA A 87 -16.44 3.52 -5.80
C ALA A 87 -16.62 2.12 -6.41
N ALA A 88 -15.83 1.12 -5.98
CA ALA A 88 -15.96 -0.26 -6.44
C ALA A 88 -17.31 -0.87 -6.02
N ARG A 89 -17.82 -0.54 -4.83
CA ARG A 89 -19.14 -0.97 -4.35
C ARG A 89 -20.25 -0.32 -5.17
N SER A 90 -20.16 0.99 -5.43
CA SER A 90 -21.11 1.71 -6.28
C SER A 90 -21.13 1.16 -7.71
N TYR A 91 -19.97 0.80 -8.25
CA TYR A 91 -19.86 0.15 -9.55
C TYR A 91 -20.52 -1.24 -9.56
N GLY A 92 -20.28 -2.03 -8.50
CA GLY A 92 -20.89 -3.35 -8.32
C GLY A 92 -22.41 -3.29 -8.23
N ALA A 93 -22.97 -2.26 -7.60
CA ALA A 93 -24.42 -2.02 -7.55
C ALA A 93 -25.04 -1.65 -8.91
N GLN A 94 -24.23 -1.48 -9.96
CA GLN A 94 -24.66 -1.04 -11.32
C GLN A 94 -25.39 0.32 -11.32
N ASP A 95 -25.24 1.09 -10.24
CA ASP A 95 -25.82 2.44 -10.12
C ASP A 95 -24.80 3.48 -10.60
N HIS A 96 -24.94 3.87 -11.87
CA HIS A 96 -24.06 4.83 -12.51
C HIS A 96 -24.16 6.25 -11.94
N ASP A 97 -25.33 6.65 -11.44
CA ASP A 97 -25.51 7.96 -10.79
C ASP A 97 -24.82 7.99 -9.42
N LEU A 98 -24.98 6.93 -8.63
CA LEU A 98 -24.28 6.75 -7.37
C LEU A 98 -22.75 6.72 -7.58
N LEU A 99 -22.26 6.00 -8.60
CA LEU A 99 -20.83 5.96 -8.92
C LEU A 99 -20.29 7.35 -9.26
N LYS A 100 -20.97 8.13 -10.10
CA LYS A 100 -20.56 9.50 -10.43
C LYS A 100 -20.60 10.43 -9.21
N LYS A 101 -21.59 10.29 -8.31
CA LYS A 101 -21.64 11.00 -7.03
C LYS A 101 -20.48 10.59 -6.12
N THR A 102 -20.15 9.30 -6.07
CA THR A 102 -19.00 8.78 -5.32
C THR A 102 -17.70 9.37 -5.85
N VAL A 103 -17.49 9.45 -7.15
CA VAL A 103 -16.31 10.08 -7.76
C VAL A 103 -16.27 11.57 -7.41
N ALA A 104 -17.39 12.31 -7.54
CA ALA A 104 -17.44 13.73 -7.20
C ALA A 104 -17.13 13.96 -5.71
N GLY A 105 -17.71 13.18 -4.81
CA GLY A 105 -17.42 13.24 -3.37
C GLY A 105 -15.98 12.91 -3.06
N SER A 106 -15.39 11.93 -3.75
CA SER A 106 -13.99 11.54 -3.61
C SER A 106 -13.03 12.66 -4.02
N LEU A 107 -13.34 13.38 -5.09
CA LEU A 107 -12.55 14.55 -5.52
C LEU A 107 -12.58 15.65 -4.46
N VAL A 108 -13.75 15.94 -3.88
CA VAL A 108 -13.89 16.97 -2.84
C VAL A 108 -13.13 16.57 -1.56
N ILE A 109 -13.35 15.34 -1.07
CA ILE A 109 -12.67 14.85 0.16
C ILE A 109 -11.17 14.80 -0.06
N GLY A 110 -10.72 14.33 -1.23
CA GLY A 110 -9.30 14.25 -1.56
C GLY A 110 -8.62 15.62 -1.63
N LEU A 111 -9.29 16.60 -2.22
CA LEU A 111 -8.78 17.98 -2.27
C LEU A 111 -8.65 18.55 -0.85
N ILE A 112 -9.69 18.41 -0.02
CA ILE A 112 -9.68 18.89 1.36
C ILE A 112 -8.57 18.18 2.16
N ALA A 113 -8.49 16.85 2.09
CA ALA A 113 -7.47 16.08 2.79
C ALA A 113 -6.06 16.49 2.38
N SER A 114 -5.81 16.62 1.07
CA SER A 114 -4.50 17.04 0.55
C SER A 114 -4.13 18.45 1.01
N LEU A 115 -5.08 19.39 1.02
CA LEU A 115 -4.85 20.76 1.53
C LEU A 115 -4.54 20.73 3.03
N CYS A 116 -5.29 19.98 3.84
CA CYS A 116 -5.04 19.85 5.26
C CYS A 116 -3.65 19.25 5.55
N ILE A 117 -3.25 18.19 4.82
CA ILE A 117 -1.93 17.57 4.97
C ILE A 117 -0.84 18.57 4.57
N THR A 118 -1.00 19.26 3.43
CA THR A 118 -0.02 20.23 2.93
C THR A 118 0.15 21.39 3.92
N LEU A 119 -0.93 21.94 4.47
CA LEU A 119 -0.88 23.01 5.47
C LEU A 119 -0.25 22.54 6.78
N ALA A 120 -0.64 21.37 7.28
CA ALA A 120 -0.05 20.81 8.49
C ALA A 120 1.45 20.53 8.31
N GLY A 121 1.85 19.99 7.15
CA GLY A 121 3.25 19.74 6.82
C GLY A 121 4.06 21.04 6.65
N ALA A 122 3.49 22.07 6.02
CA ALA A 122 4.19 23.34 5.85
C ALA A 122 4.62 23.97 7.17
N VAL A 123 3.84 23.78 8.24
CA VAL A 123 4.12 24.30 9.59
C VAL A 123 4.89 23.27 10.44
N GLY A 124 4.55 21.99 10.31
CA GLY A 124 4.98 20.92 11.24
C GLY A 124 6.25 20.19 10.85
N LEU A 125 6.65 20.14 9.57
CA LEU A 125 7.74 19.26 9.12
C LEU A 125 9.11 19.64 9.70
N ARG A 126 9.45 20.92 9.77
CA ARG A 126 10.74 21.36 10.33
C ARG A 126 10.83 21.08 11.84
N PRO A 127 9.85 21.45 12.68
CA PRO A 127 9.80 21.02 14.08
C PRO A 127 9.85 19.51 14.26
N LEU A 128 9.19 18.76 13.39
CA LEU A 128 9.16 17.29 13.47
C LEU A 128 10.55 16.68 13.17
N LEU A 129 11.29 17.19 12.17
CA LEU A 129 12.66 16.75 11.90
C LEU A 129 13.59 17.02 13.09
N VAL A 130 13.45 18.16 13.75
CA VAL A 130 14.20 18.49 14.96
C VAL A 130 13.81 17.58 16.12
N LEU A 131 12.52 17.29 16.29
CA LEU A 131 12.03 16.36 17.34
C LEU A 131 12.53 14.92 17.14
N LEU A 132 12.80 14.53 15.89
CA LEU A 132 13.36 13.23 15.53
C LEU A 132 14.90 13.19 15.62
N ASP A 133 15.51 14.20 16.23
CA ASP A 133 16.95 14.33 16.41
C ASP A 133 17.74 14.22 15.10
N THR A 134 17.18 14.78 13.98
CA THR A 134 17.90 14.84 12.70
C THR A 134 19.19 15.67 12.86
N PRO A 135 20.37 15.12 12.52
CA PRO A 135 21.63 15.85 12.65
C PRO A 135 21.61 17.20 11.96
N ALA A 136 22.16 18.24 12.62
CA ALA A 136 22.15 19.60 12.11
C ALA A 136 22.79 19.74 10.72
N GLU A 137 23.77 18.89 10.40
CA GLU A 137 24.49 18.87 9.13
C GLU A 137 23.60 18.52 7.93
N ILE A 138 22.57 17.66 8.14
CA ILE A 138 21.68 17.19 7.08
C ILE A 138 20.25 17.75 7.20
N LEU A 139 19.96 18.49 8.29
CA LEU A 139 18.60 18.97 8.60
C LEU A 139 18.03 19.83 7.47
N GLU A 140 18.81 20.73 6.91
CA GLU A 140 18.34 21.63 5.86
C GLU A 140 18.06 20.88 4.55
N ASP A 141 18.90 19.94 4.18
CA ASP A 141 18.69 19.11 2.98
C ASP A 141 17.49 18.16 3.16
N ALA A 142 17.35 17.58 4.33
CA ALA A 142 16.18 16.78 4.69
C ALA A 142 14.89 17.60 4.60
N TYR A 143 14.90 18.82 5.14
CA TYR A 143 13.75 19.71 5.07
C TYR A 143 13.44 20.12 3.63
N ARG A 144 14.44 20.49 2.81
CA ARG A 144 14.26 20.83 1.39
C ARG A 144 13.68 19.68 0.58
N TYR A 145 14.07 18.45 0.86
CA TYR A 145 13.49 17.27 0.22
C TYR A 145 12.02 17.08 0.60
N ILE A 146 11.74 16.97 1.92
CA ILE A 146 10.41 16.57 2.38
C ILE A 146 9.34 17.67 2.18
N ILE A 147 9.72 18.95 2.17
CA ILE A 147 8.78 20.06 1.93
C ILE A 147 8.28 20.05 0.49
N VAL A 148 9.11 19.70 -0.49
CA VAL A 148 8.70 19.56 -1.90
C VAL A 148 7.73 18.39 -2.04
N ILE A 149 8.01 17.25 -1.41
CA ILE A 149 7.09 16.10 -1.34
C ILE A 149 5.74 16.54 -0.73
N ASN A 150 5.77 17.30 0.35
CA ASN A 150 4.57 17.82 1.01
C ASN A 150 3.72 18.71 0.09
N TYR A 151 4.34 19.60 -0.67
CA TYR A 151 3.62 20.40 -1.68
C TYR A 151 3.11 19.55 -2.85
N GLY A 152 3.77 18.43 -3.14
CA GLY A 152 3.36 17.43 -4.13
C GLY A 152 2.28 16.46 -3.66
N VAL A 153 1.85 16.48 -2.39
CA VAL A 153 0.87 15.53 -1.83
C VAL A 153 -0.43 15.50 -2.63
N LEU A 154 -0.91 16.65 -3.10
CA LEU A 154 -2.12 16.70 -3.94
C LEU A 154 -1.96 15.89 -5.23
N VAL A 155 -0.79 16.00 -5.88
CA VAL A 155 -0.49 15.28 -7.13
C VAL A 155 -0.42 13.77 -6.86
N MET A 156 0.29 13.38 -5.80
CA MET A 156 0.41 11.97 -5.38
C MET A 156 -0.96 11.37 -5.05
N PHE A 157 -1.78 12.11 -4.30
CA PHE A 157 -3.14 11.73 -3.99
C PHE A 157 -4.01 11.58 -5.25
N ALA A 158 -3.94 12.56 -6.17
CA ALA A 158 -4.71 12.53 -7.42
C ALA A 158 -4.35 11.32 -8.28
N TYR A 159 -3.05 10.94 -8.37
CA TYR A 159 -2.64 9.72 -9.05
C TYR A 159 -3.24 8.48 -8.41
N ASN A 160 -3.12 8.35 -7.08
CA ASN A 160 -3.63 7.19 -6.35
C ASN A 160 -5.16 7.07 -6.44
N LEU A 161 -5.87 8.20 -6.37
CA LEU A 161 -7.32 8.23 -6.56
C LEU A 161 -7.70 7.79 -7.97
N CYS A 162 -7.07 8.35 -9.01
CA CYS A 162 -7.34 7.96 -10.40
C CYS A 162 -7.05 6.48 -10.65
N ALA A 163 -5.91 5.98 -10.17
CA ALA A 163 -5.56 4.57 -10.25
C ALA A 163 -6.55 3.68 -9.49
N GLY A 164 -6.97 4.10 -8.29
CA GLY A 164 -7.97 3.43 -7.48
C GLY A 164 -9.34 3.38 -8.17
N LEU A 165 -9.79 4.47 -8.76
CA LEU A 165 -11.06 4.54 -9.50
C LEU A 165 -11.05 3.67 -10.76
N LEU A 166 -9.94 3.61 -11.49
CA LEU A 166 -9.79 2.69 -12.62
C LEU A 166 -9.85 1.23 -12.16
N ARG A 167 -9.15 0.90 -11.07
CA ARG A 167 -9.25 -0.44 -10.47
C ARG A 167 -10.66 -0.75 -9.98
N ALA A 168 -11.37 0.23 -9.41
CA ALA A 168 -12.74 0.07 -8.92
C ALA A 168 -13.73 -0.41 -10.01
N ILE A 169 -13.48 -0.07 -11.27
CA ILE A 169 -14.28 -0.52 -12.43
C ILE A 169 -13.69 -1.75 -13.14
N GLY A 170 -12.69 -2.41 -12.56
CA GLY A 170 -12.07 -3.62 -13.11
C GLY A 170 -10.87 -3.38 -14.04
N ASN A 171 -10.37 -2.14 -14.15
CA ASN A 171 -9.21 -1.82 -14.98
C ASN A 171 -7.94 -1.65 -14.14
N SER A 172 -7.16 -2.73 -13.96
CA SER A 172 -5.87 -2.68 -13.28
C SER A 172 -4.69 -2.44 -14.25
N PHE A 173 -4.90 -2.60 -15.55
CA PHE A 173 -3.83 -2.52 -16.55
C PHE A 173 -3.41 -1.07 -16.86
N MET A 174 -4.37 -0.15 -17.03
CA MET A 174 -4.05 1.23 -17.40
C MET A 174 -3.26 1.99 -16.31
N PRO A 175 -3.55 1.84 -15.00
CA PRO A 175 -2.68 2.37 -13.95
C PRO A 175 -1.23 1.89 -14.04
N LEU A 176 -1.01 0.61 -14.39
CA LEU A 176 0.34 0.08 -14.61
C LEU A 176 1.05 0.79 -15.78
N VAL A 177 0.36 0.99 -16.91
CA VAL A 177 0.93 1.68 -18.07
C VAL A 177 1.36 3.11 -17.71
N PHE A 178 0.51 3.85 -16.99
CA PHE A 178 0.84 5.20 -16.56
C PHE A 178 1.99 5.23 -15.55
N LEU A 179 2.06 4.26 -14.65
CA LEU A 179 3.17 4.12 -13.72
C LEU A 179 4.49 3.84 -14.46
N LEU A 180 4.50 2.94 -15.44
CA LEU A 180 5.70 2.65 -16.25
C LEU A 180 6.22 3.89 -16.96
N LEU A 181 5.33 4.67 -17.57
CA LEU A 181 5.69 5.91 -18.24
C LEU A 181 6.25 6.95 -17.27
N SER A 182 5.61 7.12 -16.10
CA SER A 182 6.10 8.08 -15.11
C SER A 182 7.38 7.63 -14.43
N SER A 183 7.58 6.33 -14.21
CA SER A 183 8.83 5.81 -13.64
C SER A 183 10.01 6.04 -14.59
N GLY A 184 9.83 5.82 -15.90
CA GLY A 184 10.85 6.16 -16.89
C GLY A 184 11.14 7.66 -16.96
N LEU A 185 10.10 8.50 -16.89
CA LEU A 185 10.26 9.95 -16.85
C LEU A 185 10.93 10.41 -15.55
N ASN A 186 10.60 9.81 -14.41
CA ASN A 186 11.23 10.13 -13.13
C ASN A 186 12.75 9.92 -13.18
N ILE A 187 13.21 8.75 -13.65
CA ILE A 187 14.64 8.48 -13.81
C ILE A 187 15.33 9.51 -14.71
N LEU A 188 14.70 9.90 -15.82
CA LEU A 188 15.25 10.91 -16.72
C LEU A 188 15.33 12.29 -16.06
N LEU A 189 14.31 12.66 -15.28
CA LEU A 189 14.28 13.93 -14.56
C LEU A 189 15.26 13.94 -13.39
N ASP A 190 15.47 12.83 -12.69
CA ASP A 190 16.49 12.70 -11.65
C ASP A 190 17.88 12.95 -12.22
N LEU A 191 18.22 12.31 -13.33
CA LEU A 191 19.50 12.55 -14.00
C LEU A 191 19.64 14.00 -14.50
N LEU A 192 18.56 14.62 -14.96
CA LEU A 192 18.58 16.01 -15.40
C LEU A 192 18.75 16.97 -14.21
N PHE A 193 17.91 16.85 -13.19
CA PHE A 193 17.86 17.84 -12.09
C PHE A 193 19.02 17.63 -11.11
N ILE A 194 19.38 16.39 -10.81
CA ILE A 194 20.45 16.09 -9.87
C ILE A 194 21.83 16.19 -10.56
N ALA A 195 22.04 15.44 -11.66
CA ALA A 195 23.36 15.31 -12.26
C ALA A 195 23.74 16.52 -13.16
N ARG A 196 22.79 17.12 -13.90
CA ARG A 196 23.11 18.23 -14.83
C ARG A 196 22.82 19.62 -14.25
N MET A 197 21.69 19.79 -13.53
CA MET A 197 21.28 21.08 -13.00
C MET A 197 21.80 21.34 -11.58
N GLY A 198 22.33 20.34 -10.88
CA GLY A 198 22.91 20.47 -9.54
C GLY A 198 21.89 20.88 -8.46
N MET A 199 20.61 20.48 -8.61
CA MET A 199 19.55 20.86 -7.66
C MET A 199 19.65 20.12 -6.31
N GLY A 200 20.62 19.24 -6.12
CA GLY A 200 20.77 18.47 -4.89
C GLY A 200 19.59 17.53 -4.62
N VAL A 201 19.34 17.24 -3.34
CA VAL A 201 18.24 16.37 -2.90
C VAL A 201 16.85 16.88 -3.29
N GLN A 202 16.71 18.20 -3.41
CA GLN A 202 15.45 18.82 -3.84
C GLN A 202 15.10 18.43 -5.28
N GLY A 203 16.10 18.19 -6.14
CA GLY A 203 15.91 17.72 -7.51
C GLY A 203 15.18 16.40 -7.59
N ALA A 204 15.52 15.42 -6.73
CA ALA A 204 14.83 14.14 -6.62
C ALA A 204 13.35 14.31 -6.27
N ALA A 205 13.06 15.13 -5.26
CA ALA A 205 11.67 15.39 -4.87
C ALA A 205 10.85 16.05 -5.99
N VAL A 206 11.43 17.04 -6.70
CA VAL A 206 10.79 17.72 -7.83
C VAL A 206 10.55 16.74 -8.98
N ALA A 207 11.52 15.89 -9.32
CA ALA A 207 11.40 14.88 -10.36
C ALA A 207 10.24 13.92 -10.05
N THR A 208 10.12 13.47 -8.81
CA THR A 208 9.03 12.59 -8.35
C THR A 208 7.68 13.28 -8.49
N VAL A 209 7.53 14.52 -8.07
CA VAL A 209 6.26 15.25 -8.16
C VAL A 209 5.86 15.51 -9.61
N ILE A 210 6.80 15.90 -10.47
CA ILE A 210 6.53 16.16 -11.89
C ILE A 210 6.15 14.88 -12.62
N SER A 211 6.89 13.78 -12.43
CA SER A 211 6.61 12.50 -13.09
C SER A 211 5.25 11.94 -12.69
N GLN A 212 4.88 12.05 -11.41
CA GLN A 212 3.54 11.69 -10.96
C GLN A 212 2.46 12.63 -11.49
N GLY A 213 2.75 13.93 -11.63
CA GLY A 213 1.86 14.90 -12.28
C GLY A 213 1.54 14.52 -13.72
N VAL A 214 2.54 14.09 -14.47
CA VAL A 214 2.33 13.56 -15.84
C VAL A 214 1.45 12.32 -15.83
N SER A 215 1.63 11.39 -14.89
CA SER A 215 0.73 10.24 -14.72
C SER A 215 -0.71 10.65 -14.44
N VAL A 216 -0.92 11.66 -13.60
CA VAL A 216 -2.27 12.18 -13.33
C VAL A 216 -2.91 12.73 -14.60
N LEU A 217 -2.18 13.52 -15.37
CA LEU A 217 -2.67 14.08 -16.63
C LEU A 217 -3.02 12.99 -17.64
N LEU A 218 -2.18 11.96 -17.78
CA LEU A 218 -2.44 10.80 -18.64
C LEU A 218 -3.67 10.02 -18.17
N CYS A 219 -3.81 9.79 -16.86
CA CYS A 219 -4.99 9.16 -16.26
C CYS A 219 -6.27 9.94 -16.56
N ILE A 220 -6.25 11.25 -16.33
CA ILE A 220 -7.39 12.14 -16.60
C ILE A 220 -7.74 12.13 -18.08
N ALA A 221 -6.76 12.29 -18.97
CA ALA A 221 -6.98 12.24 -20.43
C ALA A 221 -7.61 10.90 -20.86
N TYR A 222 -7.13 9.79 -20.31
CA TYR A 222 -7.70 8.47 -20.57
C TYR A 222 -9.15 8.35 -20.08
N VAL A 223 -9.44 8.83 -18.88
CA VAL A 223 -10.79 8.82 -18.31
C VAL A 223 -11.74 9.64 -19.18
N PHE A 224 -11.34 10.84 -19.61
CA PHE A 224 -12.14 11.68 -20.52
C PHE A 224 -12.38 11.03 -21.88
N ALA A 225 -11.35 10.38 -22.43
CA ALA A 225 -11.44 9.78 -23.78
C ALA A 225 -12.19 8.44 -23.80
N LYS A 226 -12.03 7.61 -22.75
CA LYS A 226 -12.45 6.18 -22.81
C LYS A 226 -13.40 5.76 -21.68
N VAL A 227 -13.44 6.46 -20.54
CA VAL A 227 -14.15 5.99 -19.33
C VAL A 227 -15.13 7.05 -18.84
N LYS A 228 -16.08 7.43 -19.69
CA LYS A 228 -17.10 8.45 -19.38
C LYS A 228 -17.93 8.13 -18.12
N LEU A 229 -17.95 6.86 -17.70
CA LEU A 229 -18.62 6.40 -16.50
C LEU A 229 -18.05 7.04 -15.21
N LEU A 230 -16.76 7.36 -15.20
CA LEU A 230 -16.08 8.00 -14.07
C LEU A 230 -16.11 9.54 -14.13
N LEU A 231 -16.76 10.14 -15.14
CA LEU A 231 -16.85 11.59 -15.26
C LEU A 231 -18.10 12.13 -14.57
N PRO A 232 -17.95 12.84 -13.44
CA PRO A 232 -19.08 13.48 -12.79
C PRO A 232 -19.51 14.74 -13.55
N GLU A 233 -20.80 14.98 -13.63
CA GLU A 233 -21.41 16.22 -14.09
C GLU A 233 -21.67 17.16 -12.90
N LYS A 234 -21.95 18.43 -13.13
CA LYS A 234 -22.23 19.41 -12.06
C LYS A 234 -23.30 18.95 -11.06
N LYS A 235 -24.33 18.23 -11.52
CA LYS A 235 -25.40 17.69 -10.66
C LYS A 235 -24.89 16.65 -9.63
N HIS A 236 -23.82 15.90 -9.98
CA HIS A 236 -23.29 14.85 -9.12
C HIS A 236 -22.48 15.38 -7.93
N PHE A 237 -22.08 16.67 -7.96
CA PHE A 237 -21.43 17.30 -6.80
C PHE A 237 -22.42 17.62 -5.65
N ARG A 238 -23.74 17.48 -5.90
CA ARG A 238 -24.74 17.51 -4.85
C ARG A 238 -24.83 16.12 -4.18
N VAL A 239 -23.79 15.79 -3.43
CA VAL A 239 -23.67 14.51 -2.72
C VAL A 239 -24.47 14.57 -1.42
N GLY A 240 -25.28 13.54 -1.14
CA GLY A 240 -26.01 13.45 0.12
C GLY A 240 -25.10 13.29 1.33
N ARG A 241 -25.53 13.79 2.51
CA ARG A 241 -24.76 13.74 3.76
C ARG A 241 -24.29 12.31 4.12
N HIS A 242 -25.14 11.32 3.87
CA HIS A 242 -24.84 9.91 4.14
C HIS A 242 -23.63 9.42 3.33
N LEU A 243 -23.61 9.69 2.01
CA LEU A 243 -22.52 9.27 1.14
C LEU A 243 -21.22 10.03 1.48
N TYR A 244 -21.27 11.33 1.80
CA TYR A 244 -20.11 12.07 2.29
C TYR A 244 -19.55 11.46 3.57
N TRP A 245 -20.42 11.08 4.52
CA TRP A 245 -19.99 10.45 5.76
C TRP A 245 -19.39 9.06 5.51
N GLU A 246 -19.95 8.31 4.58
CA GLU A 246 -19.40 7.01 4.18
C GLU A 246 -18.01 7.16 3.57
N LEU A 247 -17.83 8.04 2.59
CA LEU A 247 -16.53 8.33 1.96
C LEU A 247 -15.50 8.83 2.98
N PHE A 248 -15.87 9.80 3.79
CA PHE A 248 -14.99 10.37 4.81
C PHE A 248 -14.57 9.32 5.85
N SER A 249 -15.52 8.61 6.43
CA SER A 249 -15.20 7.63 7.48
C SER A 249 -14.40 6.44 6.94
N GLN A 250 -14.69 5.98 5.72
CA GLN A 250 -13.92 4.90 5.09
C GLN A 250 -12.48 5.34 4.82
N SER A 251 -12.29 6.52 4.26
CA SER A 251 -10.96 7.04 3.92
C SER A 251 -10.12 7.36 5.16
N ILE A 252 -10.69 7.99 6.17
CA ILE A 252 -9.98 8.29 7.42
C ILE A 252 -9.59 7.01 8.16
N CYS A 253 -10.48 6.02 8.26
CA CYS A 253 -10.12 4.75 8.90
C CYS A 253 -8.96 4.05 8.19
N MET A 254 -8.93 4.06 6.86
CA MET A 254 -7.82 3.47 6.11
C MET A 254 -6.53 4.27 6.23
N GLY A 255 -6.61 5.60 6.21
CA GLY A 255 -5.46 6.48 6.44
C GLY A 255 -4.86 6.26 7.84
N LEU A 256 -5.69 6.26 8.88
CA LEU A 256 -5.26 5.99 10.27
C LEU A 256 -4.66 4.59 10.41
N MET A 257 -5.26 3.58 9.77
CA MET A 257 -4.72 2.23 9.77
C MET A 257 -3.28 2.21 9.22
N SER A 258 -3.02 2.85 8.07
CA SER A 258 -1.68 2.95 7.50
C SER A 258 -0.71 3.65 8.45
N SER A 259 -1.13 4.77 9.06
CA SER A 259 -0.30 5.51 10.01
C SER A 259 0.03 4.70 11.27
N ILE A 260 -0.92 3.93 11.80
CA ILE A 260 -0.71 3.09 12.98
C ILE A 260 0.29 1.96 12.66
N VAL A 261 0.17 1.34 11.48
CA VAL A 261 1.12 0.31 11.02
C VAL A 261 2.52 0.88 10.87
N SER A 262 2.67 2.06 10.25
CA SER A 262 3.96 2.75 10.12
C SER A 262 4.55 3.10 11.50
N ALA A 263 3.75 3.62 12.43
CA ALA A 263 4.19 3.88 13.79
C ALA A 263 4.68 2.60 14.50
N GLY A 264 3.97 1.49 14.31
CA GLY A 264 4.40 0.19 14.83
C GLY A 264 5.76 -0.27 14.27
N SER A 265 6.03 0.01 13.00
CA SER A 265 7.32 -0.30 12.37
C SER A 265 8.46 0.54 12.96
N VAL A 266 8.22 1.82 13.25
CA VAL A 266 9.18 2.70 13.93
C VAL A 266 9.48 2.20 15.35
N VAL A 267 8.47 1.80 16.11
CA VAL A 267 8.64 1.23 17.46
C VAL A 267 9.50 -0.04 17.42
N LEU A 268 9.22 -0.95 16.49
CA LEU A 268 10.02 -2.18 16.34
C LEU A 268 11.46 -1.87 15.95
N GLN A 269 11.68 -0.92 15.03
CA GLN A 269 13.01 -0.49 14.62
C GLN A 269 13.81 0.07 15.80
N TYR A 270 13.18 0.86 16.68
CA TYR A 270 13.81 1.33 17.91
C TYR A 270 14.34 0.17 18.78
N GLY A 271 13.53 -0.88 18.95
CA GLY A 271 13.96 -2.07 19.68
C GLY A 271 15.15 -2.79 19.02
N ILE A 272 15.17 -2.87 17.69
CA ILE A 272 16.23 -3.52 16.92
C ILE A 272 17.54 -2.71 17.01
N ASN A 273 17.48 -1.39 17.02
CA ASN A 273 18.64 -0.52 17.10
C ASN A 273 19.50 -0.77 18.36
N GLY A 274 18.87 -1.25 19.43
CA GLY A 274 19.58 -1.64 20.66
C GLY A 274 20.36 -2.95 20.58
N LEU A 275 20.25 -3.74 19.49
CA LEU A 275 20.86 -5.06 19.37
C LEU A 275 22.23 -5.08 18.68
N GLY A 276 22.73 -3.93 18.23
CA GLY A 276 24.03 -3.76 17.61
C GLY A 276 24.00 -3.76 16.07
N THR A 277 25.05 -3.16 15.49
CA THR A 277 25.11 -2.80 14.07
C THR A 277 25.04 -3.98 13.11
N LEU A 278 25.68 -5.11 13.45
CA LEU A 278 25.67 -6.32 12.60
C LEU A 278 24.26 -6.97 12.57
N VAL A 279 23.54 -6.94 13.69
CA VAL A 279 22.15 -7.43 13.76
C VAL A 279 21.23 -6.54 12.93
N ILE A 280 21.38 -5.21 13.03
CA ILE A 280 20.64 -4.24 12.24
C ILE A 280 20.87 -4.47 10.74
N ALA A 281 22.13 -4.68 10.32
CA ALA A 281 22.48 -4.93 8.92
C ALA A 281 21.80 -6.19 8.38
N GLY A 282 21.87 -7.30 9.12
CA GLY A 282 21.20 -8.56 8.75
C GLY A 282 19.69 -8.44 8.69
N HIS A 283 19.09 -7.78 9.68
CA HIS A 283 17.64 -7.52 9.70
C HIS A 283 17.20 -6.64 8.53
N THR A 284 17.92 -5.56 8.25
CA THR A 284 17.60 -4.64 7.14
C THR A 284 17.63 -5.36 5.79
N ALA A 285 18.65 -6.19 5.55
CA ALA A 285 18.71 -7.01 4.33
C ALA A 285 17.54 -7.99 4.23
N ALA A 286 17.22 -8.67 5.34
CA ALA A 286 16.07 -9.57 5.40
C ALA A 286 14.73 -8.85 5.17
N ARG A 287 14.53 -7.66 5.74
CA ARG A 287 13.33 -6.84 5.51
C ARG A 287 13.15 -6.43 4.06
N LYS A 288 14.23 -6.06 3.37
CA LYS A 288 14.17 -5.77 1.93
C LYS A 288 13.73 -7.01 1.13
N MET A 289 14.25 -8.20 1.46
CA MET A 289 13.82 -9.43 0.81
C MET A 289 12.38 -9.80 1.15
N PHE A 290 11.97 -9.60 2.41
CA PHE A 290 10.58 -9.78 2.84
C PHE A 290 9.63 -8.94 1.97
N MET A 291 9.92 -7.65 1.74
CA MET A 291 9.10 -6.76 0.92
C MET A 291 8.89 -7.27 -0.53
N PHE A 292 9.86 -7.99 -1.10
CA PHE A 292 9.68 -8.60 -2.42
C PHE A 292 8.85 -9.88 -2.38
N THR A 293 8.98 -10.64 -1.30
CA THR A 293 8.34 -11.95 -1.17
C THR A 293 6.90 -11.89 -0.68
N ASP A 294 6.50 -10.80 -0.02
CA ASP A 294 5.11 -10.57 0.40
C ASP A 294 4.26 -9.85 -0.66
N MET A 295 4.88 -9.22 -1.67
CA MET A 295 4.17 -8.50 -2.75
C MET A 295 3.07 -9.31 -3.44
N PRO A 296 3.23 -10.61 -3.75
CA PRO A 296 2.14 -11.41 -4.32
C PRO A 296 0.92 -11.50 -3.40
N LEU A 297 1.14 -11.59 -2.09
CA LEU A 297 0.05 -11.64 -1.08
C LEU A 297 -0.67 -10.30 -0.97
N LEU A 298 0.10 -9.21 -0.89
CA LEU A 298 -0.43 -7.85 -0.85
C LEU A 298 -1.23 -7.52 -2.12
N SER A 299 -0.73 -7.92 -3.28
CA SER A 299 -1.38 -7.69 -4.57
C SER A 299 -2.68 -8.49 -4.70
N MET A 300 -2.70 -9.73 -4.21
CA MET A 300 -3.91 -10.54 -4.16
C MET A 300 -4.94 -9.97 -3.18
N ALA A 301 -4.50 -9.48 -2.01
CA ALA A 301 -5.38 -8.83 -1.04
C ALA A 301 -6.01 -7.55 -1.61
N SER A 302 -5.24 -6.75 -2.35
CA SER A 302 -5.72 -5.55 -3.06
C SER A 302 -6.74 -5.90 -4.16
N ALA A 303 -6.47 -6.93 -4.95
CA ALA A 303 -7.41 -7.45 -5.95
C ALA A 303 -8.68 -7.99 -5.29
N GLY A 304 -8.53 -8.71 -4.19
CA GLY A 304 -9.62 -9.21 -3.36
C GLY A 304 -10.50 -8.10 -2.81
N SER A 305 -9.90 -6.96 -2.43
CA SER A 305 -10.67 -5.78 -1.98
C SER A 305 -11.63 -5.28 -3.07
N THR A 306 -11.15 -5.12 -4.30
CA THR A 306 -12.00 -4.70 -5.43
C THR A 306 -13.07 -5.76 -5.74
N PHE A 307 -12.68 -7.04 -5.75
CA PHE A 307 -13.59 -8.15 -5.97
C PHE A 307 -14.72 -8.18 -4.92
N VAL A 308 -14.38 -8.11 -3.64
CA VAL A 308 -15.36 -8.11 -2.55
C VAL A 308 -16.25 -6.87 -2.61
N SER A 309 -15.68 -5.69 -2.87
CA SER A 309 -16.45 -4.44 -3.00
C SER A 309 -17.48 -4.51 -4.10
N GLN A 310 -17.10 -4.96 -5.30
CA GLN A 310 -18.01 -5.09 -6.44
C GLN A 310 -19.12 -6.13 -6.17
N ASN A 311 -18.76 -7.29 -5.63
CA ASN A 311 -19.73 -8.35 -5.34
C ASN A 311 -20.63 -8.01 -4.14
N CYS A 312 -20.14 -7.21 -3.18
CA CYS A 312 -20.95 -6.64 -2.11
C CYS A 312 -21.99 -5.68 -2.69
N GLY A 313 -21.58 -4.75 -3.57
CA GLY A 313 -22.50 -3.86 -4.28
C GLY A 313 -23.52 -4.59 -5.13
N ALA A 314 -23.12 -5.70 -5.76
CA ALA A 314 -24.00 -6.55 -6.58
C ALA A 314 -24.92 -7.47 -5.76
N GLY A 315 -24.84 -7.47 -4.42
CA GLY A 315 -25.66 -8.32 -3.57
C GLY A 315 -25.33 -9.82 -3.70
N GLN A 316 -24.06 -10.19 -3.92
CA GLN A 316 -23.62 -11.56 -4.17
C GLN A 316 -22.77 -12.17 -3.03
N PRO A 317 -23.35 -12.46 -1.85
CA PRO A 317 -22.60 -12.96 -0.69
C PRO A 317 -21.95 -14.33 -0.93
N ASP A 318 -22.60 -15.22 -1.69
CA ASP A 318 -22.05 -16.53 -2.02
C ASP A 318 -20.77 -16.44 -2.85
N ARG A 319 -20.73 -15.47 -3.77
CA ARG A 319 -19.56 -15.22 -4.58
C ARG A 319 -18.41 -14.64 -3.74
N VAL A 320 -18.72 -13.76 -2.79
CA VAL A 320 -17.74 -13.25 -1.81
C VAL A 320 -17.15 -14.40 -0.99
N ARG A 321 -17.99 -15.30 -0.46
CA ARG A 321 -17.52 -16.48 0.32
C ARG A 321 -16.59 -17.38 -0.50
N LYS A 322 -16.97 -17.68 -1.75
CA LYS A 322 -16.16 -18.53 -2.64
C LYS A 322 -14.83 -17.83 -2.97
N GLY A 323 -14.86 -16.55 -3.32
CA GLY A 323 -13.67 -15.78 -3.65
C GLY A 323 -12.69 -15.69 -2.48
N MET A 324 -13.17 -15.43 -1.28
CA MET A 324 -12.31 -15.41 -0.09
C MET A 324 -11.65 -16.77 0.18
N LYS A 325 -12.35 -17.89 -0.03
CA LYS A 325 -11.74 -19.22 0.07
C LYS A 325 -10.61 -19.41 -0.94
N GLU A 326 -10.80 -18.99 -2.18
CA GLU A 326 -9.78 -19.08 -3.24
C GLU A 326 -8.57 -18.19 -2.93
N ILE A 327 -8.79 -16.98 -2.38
CA ILE A 327 -7.72 -16.09 -1.93
C ILE A 327 -6.92 -16.70 -0.77
N TYR A 328 -7.59 -17.35 0.18
CA TYR A 328 -6.91 -18.03 1.28
C TYR A 328 -6.09 -19.22 0.77
N LEU A 329 -6.64 -20.00 -0.16
CA LEU A 329 -5.91 -21.11 -0.80
C LEU A 329 -4.68 -20.59 -1.56
N TYR A 330 -4.81 -19.49 -2.31
CA TYR A 330 -3.68 -18.82 -2.96
C TYR A 330 -2.60 -18.43 -1.94
N SER A 331 -2.99 -17.87 -0.78
CA SER A 331 -2.03 -17.49 0.27
C SER A 331 -1.26 -18.71 0.80
N VAL A 332 -1.92 -19.86 0.96
CA VAL A 332 -1.26 -21.11 1.36
C VAL A 332 -0.28 -21.59 0.29
N VAL A 333 -0.70 -21.60 -0.98
CA VAL A 333 0.17 -22.03 -2.10
C VAL A 333 1.40 -21.13 -2.22
N MET A 334 1.22 -19.81 -2.14
CA MET A 334 2.34 -18.87 -2.17
C MET A 334 3.28 -19.03 -0.97
N THR A 335 2.74 -19.40 0.19
CA THR A 335 3.55 -19.71 1.38
C THR A 335 4.43 -20.92 1.16
N VAL A 336 3.88 -22.00 0.61
CA VAL A 336 4.68 -23.19 0.29
C VAL A 336 5.82 -22.83 -0.67
N ALA A 337 5.52 -22.07 -1.71
CA ALA A 337 6.55 -21.59 -2.66
C ALA A 337 7.61 -20.72 -1.96
N ALA A 338 7.20 -19.79 -1.08
CA ALA A 338 8.12 -18.94 -0.32
C ALA A 338 8.98 -19.75 0.64
N VAL A 339 8.41 -20.73 1.36
CA VAL A 339 9.17 -21.61 2.28
C VAL A 339 10.22 -22.40 1.52
N LEU A 340 9.87 -22.98 0.37
CA LEU A 340 10.82 -23.72 -0.47
C LEU A 340 11.93 -22.81 -0.98
N LEU A 341 11.59 -21.60 -1.44
CA LEU A 341 12.56 -20.62 -1.89
C LEU A 341 13.52 -20.22 -0.76
N MET A 342 12.99 -19.90 0.44
CA MET A 342 13.81 -19.48 1.58
C MET A 342 14.71 -20.60 2.09
N ARG A 343 14.24 -21.85 2.08
CA ARG A 343 15.06 -23.00 2.47
C ARG A 343 16.33 -23.15 1.62
N VAL A 344 16.24 -22.82 0.34
CA VAL A 344 17.36 -22.95 -0.62
C VAL A 344 18.18 -21.65 -0.69
N ALA A 345 17.54 -20.50 -0.68
CA ALA A 345 18.16 -19.25 -1.12
C ALA A 345 18.35 -18.19 -0.01
N ALA A 346 17.80 -18.35 1.22
CA ALA A 346 17.81 -17.28 2.21
C ALA A 346 19.21 -16.71 2.52
N PRO A 347 20.26 -17.50 2.79
CA PRO A 347 21.58 -16.95 3.07
C PRO A 347 22.14 -16.18 1.84
N TRP A 348 21.94 -16.72 0.63
CA TRP A 348 22.39 -16.10 -0.58
C TRP A 348 21.63 -14.78 -0.87
N MET A 349 20.34 -14.76 -0.64
CA MET A 349 19.52 -13.54 -0.78
C MET A 349 19.96 -12.44 0.18
N VAL A 350 20.25 -12.80 1.43
CA VAL A 350 20.76 -11.85 2.43
C VAL A 350 22.16 -11.35 2.04
N ALA A 351 23.05 -12.23 1.61
CA ALA A 351 24.39 -11.86 1.14
C ALA A 351 24.33 -10.89 -0.06
N PHE A 352 23.47 -11.18 -1.02
CA PHE A 352 23.28 -10.35 -2.21
C PHE A 352 22.82 -8.93 -1.87
N VAL A 353 21.89 -8.79 -0.90
CA VAL A 353 21.34 -7.48 -0.53
C VAL A 353 22.23 -6.72 0.42
N SER A 354 22.84 -7.42 1.39
CA SER A 354 23.73 -6.77 2.37
C SER A 354 25.10 -6.44 1.80
N GLY A 355 25.54 -7.14 0.75
CA GLY A 355 26.94 -7.07 0.27
C GLY A 355 27.95 -7.55 1.28
N SER A 356 27.52 -8.17 2.40
CA SER A 356 28.36 -8.59 3.52
C SER A 356 28.63 -10.09 3.47
N SER A 357 29.84 -10.48 3.88
CA SER A 357 30.22 -11.86 4.14
C SER A 357 30.29 -12.18 5.64
N GLU A 358 29.92 -11.24 6.51
CA GLU A 358 29.94 -11.41 7.95
C GLU A 358 28.93 -12.48 8.41
N PRO A 359 29.38 -13.54 9.12
CA PRO A 359 28.50 -14.65 9.51
C PRO A 359 27.28 -14.21 10.30
N ILE A 360 27.42 -13.24 11.22
CA ILE A 360 26.34 -12.72 12.06
C ILE A 360 25.25 -12.06 11.20
N VAL A 361 25.63 -11.31 10.17
CA VAL A 361 24.71 -10.64 9.25
C VAL A 361 23.91 -11.67 8.45
N LEU A 362 24.62 -12.66 7.87
CA LEU A 362 24.02 -13.69 7.04
C LEU A 362 23.10 -14.62 7.85
N GLU A 363 23.56 -15.05 9.02
CA GLU A 363 22.80 -15.94 9.89
C GLU A 363 21.51 -15.29 10.40
N ASN A 364 21.60 -14.08 10.96
CA ASN A 364 20.44 -13.37 11.48
C ASN A 364 19.42 -13.05 10.39
N GLY A 365 19.88 -12.58 9.23
CA GLY A 365 19.00 -12.30 8.09
C GLY A 365 18.34 -13.57 7.55
N ALA A 366 19.08 -14.66 7.37
CA ALA A 366 18.55 -15.94 6.92
C ALA A 366 17.55 -16.54 7.94
N ARG A 367 17.87 -16.49 9.24
CA ARG A 367 16.96 -16.94 10.31
C ARG A 367 15.65 -16.17 10.27
N TYR A 368 15.69 -14.85 10.12
CA TYR A 368 14.47 -14.04 10.00
C TYR A 368 13.60 -14.51 8.85
N LEU A 369 14.16 -14.68 7.65
CA LEU A 369 13.41 -15.14 6.47
C LEU A 369 12.84 -16.56 6.63
N LEU A 370 13.65 -17.48 7.16
CA LEU A 370 13.27 -18.89 7.34
C LEU A 370 12.15 -19.06 8.37
N TRP A 371 12.18 -18.30 9.45
CA TRP A 371 11.17 -18.37 10.52
C TRP A 371 9.87 -17.64 10.17
N ASN A 372 9.96 -16.55 9.38
CA ASN A 372 8.77 -15.80 8.96
C ASN A 372 8.03 -16.44 7.78
N ALA A 373 8.75 -17.09 6.86
CA ALA A 373 8.14 -17.64 5.64
C ALA A 373 6.95 -18.59 5.89
N PRO A 374 6.95 -19.52 6.88
CA PRO A 374 5.78 -20.37 7.17
C PRO A 374 4.52 -19.59 7.55
N PHE A 375 4.67 -18.39 8.09
CA PHE A 375 3.57 -17.52 8.52
C PHE A 375 3.00 -16.62 7.42
N TYR A 376 3.54 -16.70 6.20
CA TYR A 376 3.01 -15.91 5.08
C TYR A 376 1.56 -16.28 4.73
N ALA A 377 1.13 -17.52 4.97
CA ALA A 377 -0.28 -17.90 4.85
C ALA A 377 -1.15 -17.11 5.83
N VAL A 378 -0.68 -16.97 7.07
CA VAL A 378 -1.37 -16.19 8.10
C VAL A 378 -1.41 -14.71 7.70
N LEU A 379 -0.29 -14.17 7.21
CA LEU A 379 -0.21 -12.79 6.70
C LEU A 379 -1.17 -12.57 5.52
N GLY A 380 -1.19 -13.47 4.55
CA GLY A 380 -2.10 -13.39 3.39
C GLY A 380 -3.57 -13.46 3.79
N ILE A 381 -3.93 -14.34 4.73
CA ILE A 381 -5.28 -14.43 5.30
C ILE A 381 -5.63 -13.14 6.05
N LEU A 382 -4.72 -12.62 6.86
CA LEU A 382 -4.87 -11.37 7.60
C LEU A 382 -5.14 -10.19 6.66
N LEU A 383 -4.27 -9.97 5.68
CA LEU A 383 -4.38 -8.86 4.74
C LEU A 383 -5.67 -8.94 3.93
N SER A 384 -5.98 -10.12 3.39
CA SER A 384 -7.17 -10.34 2.57
C SER A 384 -8.46 -10.17 3.38
N THR A 385 -8.50 -10.65 4.63
CA THR A 385 -9.67 -10.51 5.51
C THR A 385 -9.85 -9.06 5.95
N ARG A 386 -8.76 -8.34 6.25
CA ARG A 386 -8.76 -6.92 6.59
C ARG A 386 -9.37 -6.09 5.47
N TYR A 387 -8.89 -6.28 4.24
CA TYR A 387 -9.43 -5.58 3.07
C TYR A 387 -10.85 -6.00 2.72
N ALA A 388 -11.20 -7.28 2.89
CA ALA A 388 -12.57 -7.75 2.67
C ALA A 388 -13.57 -7.10 3.64
N LEU A 389 -13.26 -7.02 4.93
CA LEU A 389 -14.11 -6.35 5.92
C LEU A 389 -14.31 -4.87 5.59
N GLN A 390 -13.25 -4.17 5.16
CA GLN A 390 -13.35 -2.78 4.70
C GLN A 390 -14.25 -2.67 3.47
N SER A 391 -14.14 -3.61 2.54
CA SER A 391 -14.96 -3.69 1.33
C SER A 391 -16.43 -3.97 1.64
N LEU A 392 -16.72 -4.69 2.72
CA LEU A 392 -18.07 -4.94 3.23
C LEU A 392 -18.66 -3.73 3.99
N GLY A 393 -17.87 -2.68 4.23
CA GLY A 393 -18.30 -1.48 4.94
C GLY A 393 -17.94 -1.45 6.43
N ASN A 394 -17.30 -2.49 6.94
CA ASN A 394 -16.76 -2.51 8.30
C ASN A 394 -15.47 -1.68 8.35
N LYS A 395 -15.54 -0.48 8.91
CA LYS A 395 -14.44 0.50 8.93
C LYS A 395 -13.59 0.38 10.19
N VAL A 396 -14.26 0.24 11.33
CA VAL A 396 -13.66 0.33 12.65
C VAL A 396 -12.99 -0.97 13.08
N LEU A 397 -13.63 -2.12 12.83
CA LEU A 397 -13.09 -3.42 13.23
C LEU A 397 -11.74 -3.74 12.57
N PRO A 398 -11.52 -3.49 11.26
CA PRO A 398 -10.18 -3.60 10.66
C PRO A 398 -9.16 -2.63 11.25
N LEU A 399 -9.56 -1.41 11.65
CA LEU A 399 -8.68 -0.44 12.32
C LEU A 399 -8.17 -0.98 13.67
N PHE A 400 -9.03 -1.64 14.45
CA PHE A 400 -8.60 -2.29 15.70
C PHE A 400 -7.50 -3.33 15.47
N SER A 401 -7.46 -4.02 14.34
CA SER A 401 -6.36 -4.94 14.06
C SER A 401 -5.01 -4.23 13.97
N SER A 402 -4.95 -2.99 13.47
CA SER A 402 -3.72 -2.19 13.47
C SER A 402 -3.32 -1.72 14.87
N VAL A 403 -4.31 -1.47 15.74
CA VAL A 403 -4.03 -1.19 17.16
C VAL A 403 -3.42 -2.42 17.84
N ILE A 404 -3.95 -3.63 17.57
CA ILE A 404 -3.36 -4.89 18.06
C ILE A 404 -1.90 -5.01 17.59
N GLU A 405 -1.63 -4.67 16.33
CA GLU A 405 -0.27 -4.68 15.78
C GLU A 405 0.66 -3.73 16.53
N LEU A 406 0.25 -2.47 16.71
CA LEU A 406 1.04 -1.46 17.42
C LEU A 406 1.30 -1.88 18.87
N VAL A 407 0.25 -2.26 19.61
CA VAL A 407 0.38 -2.70 21.01
C VAL A 407 1.27 -3.94 21.10
N GLY A 408 1.09 -4.91 20.21
CA GLY A 408 1.93 -6.10 20.14
C GLY A 408 3.40 -5.74 19.94
N LYS A 409 3.72 -4.86 18.99
CA LYS A 409 5.11 -4.40 18.77
C LYS A 409 5.68 -3.68 19.99
N VAL A 410 4.90 -2.81 20.66
CA VAL A 410 5.33 -2.16 21.92
C VAL A 410 5.62 -3.19 22.99
N VAL A 411 4.75 -4.18 23.19
CA VAL A 411 4.94 -5.25 24.18
C VAL A 411 6.22 -6.05 23.88
N PHE A 412 6.46 -6.39 22.61
CA PHE A 412 7.69 -7.09 22.23
C PHE A 412 8.94 -6.26 22.48
N VAL A 413 8.93 -4.98 22.11
CA VAL A 413 10.08 -4.08 22.33
C VAL A 413 10.38 -3.88 23.80
N VAL A 414 9.38 -3.72 24.64
CA VAL A 414 9.57 -3.42 26.07
C VAL A 414 9.87 -4.69 26.90
N LEU A 415 9.19 -5.81 26.62
CA LEU A 415 9.24 -6.98 27.51
C LEU A 415 10.09 -8.13 26.95
N PHE A 416 10.06 -8.36 25.63
CA PHE A 416 10.67 -9.56 25.04
C PHE A 416 12.04 -9.31 24.44
N ILE A 417 12.24 -8.22 23.70
CA ILE A 417 13.55 -7.91 23.08
C ILE A 417 14.67 -7.77 24.13
N PRO A 418 14.47 -7.11 25.28
CA PRO A 418 15.52 -7.03 26.30
C PRO A 418 15.92 -8.38 26.89
N LYS A 419 15.03 -9.38 26.85
CA LYS A 419 15.28 -10.72 27.43
C LYS A 419 15.81 -11.74 26.42
N PHE A 420 15.29 -11.71 25.18
CA PHE A 420 15.53 -12.72 24.16
C PHE A 420 16.27 -12.19 22.93
N GLY A 421 16.62 -10.90 22.93
CA GLY A 421 17.37 -10.28 21.84
C GLY A 421 16.68 -10.42 20.48
N TYR A 422 17.45 -10.81 19.47
CA TYR A 422 16.98 -10.89 18.09
C TYR A 422 15.94 -12.00 17.86
N ASP A 423 15.91 -13.04 18.67
CA ASP A 423 14.90 -14.09 18.59
C ASP A 423 13.49 -13.54 18.86
N ALA A 424 13.37 -12.58 19.78
CA ALA A 424 12.12 -11.87 19.99
C ALA A 424 11.71 -11.03 18.76
N VAL A 425 12.66 -10.43 18.05
CA VAL A 425 12.38 -9.69 16.81
C VAL A 425 11.85 -10.63 15.72
N ILE A 426 12.47 -11.79 15.54
CA ILE A 426 12.06 -12.81 14.56
C ILE A 426 10.61 -13.25 14.82
N LEU A 427 10.23 -13.49 16.07
CA LEU A 427 8.91 -14.01 16.45
C LEU A 427 7.84 -12.94 16.59
N CYS A 428 8.22 -11.66 16.68
CA CYS A 428 7.31 -10.54 16.92
C CYS A 428 6.18 -10.50 15.88
N GLU A 429 6.52 -10.36 14.61
CA GLU A 429 5.53 -10.23 13.54
C GLU A 429 4.69 -11.52 13.36
N PRO A 430 5.25 -12.75 13.29
CA PRO A 430 4.46 -13.97 13.21
C PRO A 430 3.40 -14.14 14.29
N ILE A 431 3.76 -13.87 15.54
CA ILE A 431 2.81 -13.99 16.67
C ILE A 431 1.70 -12.95 16.53
N ILE A 432 2.06 -11.70 16.24
CA ILE A 432 1.09 -10.62 16.05
C ILE A 432 0.16 -10.93 14.89
N TRP A 433 0.68 -11.44 13.75
CA TRP A 433 -0.15 -11.84 12.61
C TRP A 433 -1.15 -12.93 12.97
N CYS A 434 -0.76 -13.92 13.79
CA CYS A 434 -1.68 -14.95 14.25
C CYS A 434 -2.84 -14.38 15.07
N VAL A 435 -2.55 -13.48 16.01
CA VAL A 435 -3.57 -12.82 16.84
C VAL A 435 -4.50 -11.98 15.98
N MET A 436 -3.94 -11.17 15.08
CA MET A 436 -4.72 -10.31 14.18
C MET A 436 -5.58 -11.13 13.21
N ALA A 437 -5.01 -12.19 12.62
CA ALA A 437 -5.75 -13.07 11.70
C ALA A 437 -6.90 -13.76 12.41
N ALA A 438 -6.67 -14.29 13.62
CA ALA A 438 -7.73 -14.93 14.42
C ALA A 438 -8.87 -13.92 14.73
N TYR A 439 -8.52 -12.70 15.14
CA TYR A 439 -9.48 -11.64 15.37
C TYR A 439 -10.29 -11.29 14.12
N LEU A 440 -9.61 -11.00 12.99
CA LEU A 440 -10.28 -10.58 11.75
C LEU A 440 -11.12 -11.70 11.14
N VAL A 441 -10.67 -12.96 11.17
CA VAL A 441 -11.43 -14.10 10.69
C VAL A 441 -12.68 -14.33 11.57
N ALA A 442 -12.57 -14.15 12.88
CA ALA A 442 -13.72 -14.20 13.77
C ALA A 442 -14.75 -13.12 13.41
N VAL A 443 -14.30 -11.87 13.22
CA VAL A 443 -15.17 -10.77 12.79
C VAL A 443 -15.83 -11.07 11.42
N TYR A 444 -15.06 -11.56 10.45
CA TYR A 444 -15.56 -11.89 9.12
C TYR A 444 -16.63 -12.99 9.14
N ARG A 445 -16.47 -14.01 10.00
CA ARG A 445 -17.46 -15.10 10.18
C ARG A 445 -18.78 -14.63 10.80
N HIS A 446 -18.78 -13.47 11.45
CA HIS A 446 -19.99 -12.87 12.03
C HIS A 446 -20.57 -11.75 11.17
N ASP A 447 -20.00 -11.50 9.98
CA ASP A 447 -20.51 -10.47 9.09
C ASP A 447 -21.88 -10.88 8.52
N PRO A 448 -22.95 -10.05 8.72
CA PRO A 448 -24.31 -10.42 8.38
C PRO A 448 -24.57 -10.48 6.86
N PHE A 449 -23.79 -9.77 6.05
CA PHE A 449 -23.90 -9.86 4.60
C PHE A 449 -23.34 -11.19 4.08
N VAL A 450 -22.19 -11.60 4.60
CA VAL A 450 -21.53 -12.84 4.16
C VAL A 450 -22.18 -14.08 4.76
N PHE A 451 -22.55 -14.03 6.03
CA PHE A 451 -23.15 -15.14 6.79
C PHE A 451 -24.46 -14.66 7.44
N PRO A 452 -25.57 -14.57 6.68
CA PRO A 452 -26.85 -14.18 7.24
C PRO A 452 -27.26 -15.16 8.33
N LYS A 453 -27.67 -14.62 9.47
CA LYS A 453 -28.25 -15.45 10.54
C LYS A 453 -29.49 -16.12 9.94
N GLN A 454 -29.56 -17.45 9.95
CA GLN A 454 -30.81 -18.14 9.67
C GLN A 454 -31.83 -17.67 10.71
N GLU A 455 -32.89 -17.01 10.26
CA GLU A 455 -34.06 -16.83 11.11
C GLU A 455 -34.48 -18.23 11.55
N LYS A 456 -34.41 -18.47 12.87
CA LYS A 456 -35.00 -19.69 13.45
C LYS A 456 -36.49 -19.61 13.12
N ARG A 457 -36.90 -20.37 12.08
CA ARG A 457 -38.31 -20.69 11.86
C ARG A 457 -38.83 -21.56 12.97
#